data_5fe0e7d332ad7509f43117c19a07d8c0
#
_entry.id   5fe0e7d332ad7509f43117c19a07d8c0
#
_cell.length_a   1.000
_cell.length_b   1.000
_cell.length_c   1.000
_cell.angle_alpha   90.00
_cell.angle_beta   90.00
_cell.angle_gamma   90.00
#
_symmetry.space_group_name_H-M   'P 1'
#
loop_
_entity.id
_entity.type
_entity.pdbx_description
1 polymer ?
#
loop_
_entity_poly.entity_id
_entity_poly.type
_entity_poly.pdbx_seq_one_letter_code
_entity_poly.pdbx_strand_id
1 'polypeptide(L)'
;GVLSERGTSTVDARTNTVIVKDTSKQLEEVREMIRILDVPVRQVMIEARVVTADNNFAQEIGVKFGVAKVGGVGGSVGAIGATPTYGELVPDDDGAFVTVPEGADNYLVDLGANAINAHPVGALGMTLARAADYVLNLELSALENENRGEVLANPRVMTSDRELAFIKQGVQIPFTTVSQDGTQTQLIDAVLELNVTPQITPDGDVIMDLLIKRDAANAAGGIDKREIETMVRVRDGETIVLGGVYEGESAQEEYKIPFFGDLPYVGRLFKKNTQSDRKRELLIFVTPKIIKDSLSVR
;
A
#
# COMPACT_ATOMS: atom_id res chain seq x y z
N GLY A 1 -8.18 -53.10 23.78
CA GLY A 1 -7.98 -52.40 25.03
C GLY A 1 -6.65 -52.87 25.65
N VAL A 2 -5.91 -51.97 26.24
CA VAL A 2 -4.59 -52.22 26.85
C VAL A 2 -4.74 -52.89 28.22
N LEU A 3 -5.92 -52.80 28.81
CA LEU A 3 -6.22 -53.44 30.10
C LEU A 3 -6.79 -54.83 29.89
N SER A 4 -6.50 -55.72 30.85
CA SER A 4 -7.10 -57.06 30.88
C SER A 4 -8.60 -56.99 31.20
N GLU A 5 -9.33 -58.09 31.04
CA GLU A 5 -10.76 -58.19 31.38
C GLU A 5 -11.04 -57.89 32.89
N ARG A 6 -10.02 -57.95 33.75
CA ARG A 6 -10.10 -57.62 35.15
C ARG A 6 -9.50 -56.27 35.52
N GLY A 7 -8.96 -55.57 34.51
CA GLY A 7 -8.35 -54.25 34.67
C GLY A 7 -9.38 -53.16 34.89
N THR A 8 -9.10 -52.23 35.78
CA THR A 8 -9.91 -51.01 36.00
C THR A 8 -9.02 -49.79 35.95
N SER A 9 -9.53 -48.71 35.32
CA SER A 9 -8.88 -47.41 35.33
C SER A 9 -9.82 -46.34 35.87
N THR A 10 -9.30 -45.43 36.67
CA THR A 10 -10.03 -44.26 37.19
C THR A 10 -9.19 -43.03 37.00
N VAL A 11 -9.80 -41.96 36.49
CA VAL A 11 -9.14 -40.67 36.27
C VAL A 11 -9.64 -39.66 37.32
N ASP A 12 -8.72 -39.07 38.06
CA ASP A 12 -8.99 -37.91 38.92
C ASP A 12 -8.51 -36.64 38.20
N ALA A 13 -9.47 -35.91 37.61
CA ALA A 13 -9.20 -34.68 36.87
C ALA A 13 -8.65 -33.55 37.77
N ARG A 14 -8.96 -33.55 39.07
CA ARG A 14 -8.51 -32.52 40.02
C ARG A 14 -7.02 -32.62 40.32
N THR A 15 -6.49 -33.85 40.41
CA THR A 15 -5.06 -34.10 40.67
C THR A 15 -4.29 -34.47 39.42
N ASN A 16 -4.94 -34.47 38.24
CA ASN A 16 -4.36 -34.92 36.97
C ASN A 16 -3.69 -36.31 37.09
N THR A 17 -4.37 -37.24 37.76
CA THR A 17 -3.84 -38.54 38.08
C THR A 17 -4.71 -39.65 37.48
N VAL A 18 -4.07 -40.64 36.90
CA VAL A 18 -4.73 -41.88 36.44
C VAL A 18 -4.34 -43.03 37.34
N ILE A 19 -5.34 -43.66 37.95
CA ILE A 19 -5.16 -44.85 38.78
C ILE A 19 -5.53 -46.08 37.94
N VAL A 20 -4.59 -46.97 37.75
CA VAL A 20 -4.77 -48.24 37.02
C VAL A 20 -4.56 -49.41 37.93
N LYS A 21 -5.49 -50.36 37.94
CA LYS A 21 -5.41 -51.61 38.67
C LYS A 21 -5.55 -52.77 37.68
N ASP A 22 -4.47 -53.56 37.55
CA ASP A 22 -4.39 -54.73 36.68
C ASP A 22 -3.30 -55.69 37.15
N THR A 23 -3.04 -56.71 36.33
CA THR A 23 -1.93 -57.65 36.58
C THR A 23 -0.57 -56.99 36.38
N SER A 24 0.48 -57.46 37.08
CA SER A 24 1.82 -56.87 37.02
C SER A 24 2.35 -56.78 35.61
N LYS A 25 2.11 -57.75 34.75
CA LYS A 25 2.55 -57.74 33.35
C LYS A 25 1.87 -56.60 32.57
N GLN A 26 0.57 -56.45 32.73
CA GLN A 26 -0.21 -55.45 32.05
C GLN A 26 0.13 -54.03 32.53
N LEU A 27 0.44 -53.87 33.81
CA LEU A 27 0.89 -52.60 34.38
C LEU A 27 2.24 -52.14 33.81
N GLU A 28 3.15 -53.06 33.48
CA GLU A 28 4.41 -52.76 32.83
C GLU A 28 4.18 -52.29 31.38
N GLU A 29 3.31 -52.97 30.65
CA GLU A 29 2.93 -52.55 29.27
C GLU A 29 2.26 -51.18 29.29
N VAL A 30 1.35 -50.91 30.23
CA VAL A 30 0.72 -49.59 30.39
C VAL A 30 1.75 -48.50 30.71
N ARG A 31 2.72 -48.81 31.60
CA ARG A 31 3.77 -47.85 31.97
C ARG A 31 4.67 -47.49 30.78
N GLU A 32 5.05 -48.49 29.99
CA GLU A 32 5.85 -48.24 28.78
C GLU A 32 5.06 -47.45 27.74
N MET A 33 3.77 -47.73 27.58
CA MET A 33 2.90 -46.97 26.70
C MET A 33 2.77 -45.50 27.15
N ILE A 34 2.55 -45.26 28.46
CA ILE A 34 2.49 -43.90 29.01
C ILE A 34 3.81 -43.17 28.77
N ARG A 35 4.95 -43.82 28.97
CA ARG A 35 6.28 -43.25 28.74
C ARG A 35 6.50 -42.81 27.28
N ILE A 36 5.88 -43.50 26.32
CA ILE A 36 5.94 -43.16 24.88
C ILE A 36 4.97 -42.05 24.56
N LEU A 37 3.78 -42.02 25.18
CA LEU A 37 2.71 -41.08 24.88
C LEU A 37 2.79 -39.75 25.66
N ASP A 38 3.30 -39.79 26.90
CA ASP A 38 3.43 -38.60 27.75
C ASP A 38 4.71 -37.83 27.40
N VAL A 39 4.68 -37.24 26.19
CA VAL A 39 5.74 -36.38 25.70
C VAL A 39 5.24 -34.93 25.72
N PRO A 40 6.02 -34.00 26.28
CA PRO A 40 5.61 -32.59 26.28
C PRO A 40 5.39 -32.07 24.86
N VAL A 41 4.27 -31.38 24.64
CA VAL A 41 3.96 -30.77 23.36
C VAL A 41 4.95 -29.66 23.07
N ARG A 42 5.63 -29.77 21.93
CA ARG A 42 6.56 -28.76 21.48
C ARG A 42 5.80 -27.51 21.02
N GLN A 43 6.38 -26.33 21.27
CA GLN A 43 5.83 -25.06 20.85
C GLN A 43 6.60 -24.51 19.65
N VAL A 44 5.91 -23.80 18.78
CA VAL A 44 6.47 -23.12 17.61
C VAL A 44 6.10 -21.66 17.66
N MET A 45 7.08 -20.79 17.51
CA MET A 45 6.86 -19.37 17.24
C MET A 45 6.88 -19.18 15.73
N ILE A 46 5.86 -18.58 15.19
CA ILE A 46 5.74 -18.25 13.79
C ILE A 46 5.81 -16.74 13.62
N GLU A 47 6.75 -16.27 12.82
CA GLU A 47 6.92 -14.87 12.43
C GLU A 47 6.59 -14.75 10.94
N ALA A 48 5.61 -13.93 10.60
CA ALA A 48 5.38 -13.52 9.22
C ALA A 48 5.91 -12.10 9.01
N ARG A 49 6.36 -11.79 7.79
CA ARG A 49 6.76 -10.45 7.37
C ARG A 49 6.04 -10.11 6.09
N VAL A 50 5.26 -9.05 6.13
CA VAL A 50 4.56 -8.51 4.97
C VAL A 50 5.22 -7.19 4.62
N VAL A 51 5.85 -7.14 3.46
CA VAL A 51 6.54 -5.96 2.93
C VAL A 51 5.75 -5.44 1.75
N THR A 52 5.38 -4.16 1.78
CA THR A 52 4.77 -3.47 0.64
C THR A 52 5.65 -2.29 0.29
N ALA A 53 6.12 -2.22 -0.95
CA ALA A 53 6.85 -1.09 -1.49
C ALA A 53 6.02 -0.42 -2.59
N ASP A 54 5.86 0.90 -2.48
CA ASP A 54 5.18 1.73 -3.46
C ASP A 54 6.19 2.74 -4.02
N ASN A 55 6.28 2.83 -5.35
CA ASN A 55 7.09 3.82 -6.04
C ASN A 55 6.23 4.49 -7.12
N ASN A 56 5.95 5.77 -6.91
CA ASN A 56 5.15 6.58 -7.82
C ASN A 56 6.04 7.69 -8.39
N PHE A 57 6.11 7.76 -9.70
CA PHE A 57 6.80 8.80 -10.43
C PHE A 57 5.79 9.51 -11.34
N ALA A 58 5.77 10.83 -11.31
CA ALA A 58 4.95 11.65 -12.19
C ALA A 58 5.75 12.84 -12.69
N GLN A 59 5.76 13.05 -14.01
CA GLN A 59 6.42 14.17 -14.65
C GLN A 59 5.46 14.84 -15.63
N GLU A 60 5.36 16.15 -15.54
CA GLU A 60 4.62 16.97 -16.50
C GLU A 60 5.51 18.09 -17.01
N ILE A 61 5.52 18.26 -18.32
CA ILE A 61 6.18 19.37 -19.01
C ILE A 61 5.20 19.98 -19.97
N GLY A 62 4.98 21.28 -19.84
CA GLY A 62 4.01 22.00 -20.65
C GLY A 62 4.45 23.40 -21.03
N VAL A 63 3.75 23.99 -21.96
CA VAL A 63 4.04 25.31 -22.51
C VAL A 63 2.75 26.10 -22.61
N LYS A 64 2.82 27.36 -22.18
CA LYS A 64 1.76 28.34 -22.43
C LYS A 64 2.35 29.47 -23.22
N PHE A 65 1.68 29.93 -24.25
CA PHE A 65 2.07 31.13 -24.90
C PHE A 65 0.86 31.95 -25.35
N GLY A 66 1.04 33.26 -25.41
CA GLY A 66 0.00 34.16 -25.80
C GLY A 66 0.53 35.52 -26.25
N VAL A 67 -0.31 36.21 -26.97
CA VAL A 67 -0.05 37.54 -27.46
C VAL A 67 -0.95 38.53 -26.72
N ALA A 68 -0.36 39.45 -25.98
CA ALA A 68 -1.08 40.55 -25.35
C ALA A 68 -0.92 41.83 -26.15
N LYS A 69 -2.01 42.58 -26.34
CA LYS A 69 -2.00 43.92 -26.92
C LYS A 69 -1.76 44.92 -25.80
N VAL A 70 -0.67 45.65 -25.88
CA VAL A 70 -0.32 46.71 -24.93
C VAL A 70 -0.57 48.06 -25.59
N GLY A 71 -1.58 48.78 -25.14
CA GLY A 71 -1.74 50.16 -25.51
C GLY A 71 -3.13 50.62 -25.91
N GLY A 72 -3.49 51.78 -25.46
CA GLY A 72 -4.66 52.59 -25.76
C GLY A 72 -5.13 53.36 -24.56
N VAL A 73 -4.87 54.65 -24.52
CA VAL A 73 -5.39 55.58 -23.52
C VAL A 73 -6.90 55.38 -23.37
N GLY A 74 -7.38 54.96 -22.20
CA GLY A 74 -8.80 54.83 -21.86
C GLY A 74 -9.32 53.41 -21.76
N GLY A 75 -8.73 52.57 -20.97
CA GLY A 75 -9.33 51.47 -20.23
C GLY A 75 -9.81 50.32 -21.06
N SER A 76 -9.46 49.46 -21.57
CA SER A 76 -9.62 48.03 -21.78
C SER A 76 -8.45 47.45 -22.57
N VAL A 77 -7.63 46.73 -21.89
CA VAL A 77 -6.64 45.86 -22.49
C VAL A 77 -7.41 44.74 -23.20
N GLY A 78 -7.61 44.93 -24.52
CA GLY A 78 -8.15 43.86 -25.35
C GLY A 78 -7.07 42.81 -25.54
N ALA A 79 -7.02 41.83 -24.70
CA ALA A 79 -6.14 40.69 -24.88
C ALA A 79 -6.72 39.75 -25.93
N ILE A 80 -6.02 39.58 -27.05
CA ILE A 80 -6.23 38.42 -27.90
C ILE A 80 -5.33 37.34 -27.31
N GLY A 81 -5.87 36.58 -26.33
CA GLY A 81 -5.21 35.46 -25.66
C GLY A 81 -3.98 35.85 -24.86
N ALA A 82 -4.08 35.72 -23.56
CA ALA A 82 -3.09 35.73 -22.49
C ALA A 82 -2.80 37.06 -21.79
N THR A 83 -3.44 37.25 -20.68
CA THR A 83 -2.84 37.94 -19.55
C THR A 83 -2.32 36.91 -18.56
N PRO A 84 -1.03 36.96 -18.18
CA PRO A 84 -0.58 36.14 -17.05
C PRO A 84 -1.34 36.59 -15.80
N THR A 85 -1.92 35.64 -15.08
CA THR A 85 -2.58 35.84 -13.77
C THR A 85 -1.53 36.07 -12.68
N TYR A 86 -0.67 37.02 -12.88
CA TYR A 86 0.11 37.60 -11.79
C TYR A 86 -0.45 39.00 -11.59
N GLY A 87 -0.90 39.28 -10.38
CA GLY A 87 -1.26 40.64 -9.97
C GLY A 87 -0.04 41.58 -10.02
N GLU A 88 0.59 41.68 -11.17
CA GLU A 88 1.71 42.54 -11.39
C GLU A 88 1.16 43.93 -11.71
N LEU A 89 1.50 44.85 -10.84
CA LEU A 89 1.26 46.27 -11.03
C LEU A 89 2.11 46.74 -12.20
N VAL A 90 1.50 46.93 -13.36
CA VAL A 90 2.17 47.54 -14.52
C VAL A 90 2.03 49.04 -14.41
N PRO A 91 3.14 49.80 -14.32
CA PRO A 91 3.06 51.26 -14.29
C PRO A 91 2.53 51.77 -15.65
N ASP A 92 1.49 52.60 -15.59
CA ASP A 92 0.99 53.40 -16.73
C ASP A 92 1.98 54.51 -17.07
N ASP A 93 1.87 55.10 -18.27
CA ASP A 93 2.71 56.20 -18.73
C ASP A 93 2.69 57.45 -17.81
N ASP A 94 1.70 57.53 -16.91
CA ASP A 94 1.55 58.56 -15.87
C ASP A 94 2.04 58.07 -14.46
N GLY A 95 2.67 56.90 -14.35
CA GLY A 95 3.18 56.34 -13.11
C GLY A 95 2.10 55.75 -12.18
N ALA A 96 0.87 55.58 -12.64
CA ALA A 96 -0.18 54.90 -11.91
C ALA A 96 -0.11 53.40 -12.18
N PHE A 97 -0.29 52.61 -11.12
CA PHE A 97 -0.32 51.15 -11.25
C PHE A 97 -1.72 50.69 -11.64
N VAL A 98 -1.85 50.03 -12.80
CA VAL A 98 -3.10 49.42 -13.25
C VAL A 98 -3.14 47.97 -12.83
N THR A 99 -4.13 47.60 -12.01
CA THR A 99 -4.40 46.19 -11.68
C THR A 99 -5.02 45.51 -12.90
N VAL A 100 -4.37 44.49 -13.41
CA VAL A 100 -4.95 43.61 -14.42
C VAL A 100 -6.06 42.80 -13.75
N PRO A 101 -7.28 42.68 -14.30
CA PRO A 101 -8.35 41.91 -13.69
C PRO A 101 -7.94 40.47 -13.53
N GLU A 102 -8.04 39.97 -12.31
CA GLU A 102 -7.90 38.56 -11.96
C GLU A 102 -9.01 37.75 -12.65
N GLY A 103 -8.68 36.83 -13.58
CA GLY A 103 -9.65 35.87 -14.08
C GLY A 103 -9.80 35.69 -15.58
N ALA A 104 -8.91 36.21 -16.44
CA ALA A 104 -8.93 35.89 -17.85
C ALA A 104 -7.65 35.14 -18.25
N ASP A 105 -7.73 33.81 -18.25
CA ASP A 105 -6.73 32.92 -18.87
C ASP A 105 -6.77 33.11 -20.38
N ASN A 106 -6.13 34.16 -20.86
CA ASN A 106 -6.12 34.54 -22.28
C ASN A 106 -4.86 34.03 -23.00
N TYR A 107 -4.49 32.78 -22.77
CA TYR A 107 -3.45 32.14 -23.56
C TYR A 107 -3.99 31.71 -24.93
N LEU A 108 -3.26 31.97 -25.99
CA LEU A 108 -3.53 31.43 -27.32
C LEU A 108 -3.36 29.93 -27.35
N VAL A 109 -2.42 29.44 -26.54
CA VAL A 109 -2.14 28.05 -26.31
C VAL A 109 -1.89 27.86 -24.81
N ASP A 110 -2.75 27.12 -24.16
CA ASP A 110 -2.60 26.71 -22.76
C ASP A 110 -2.40 25.20 -22.69
N LEU A 111 -1.16 24.80 -22.81
CA LEU A 111 -0.69 23.41 -22.59
C LEU A 111 0.26 23.37 -21.40
N GLY A 112 0.01 24.17 -20.37
CA GLY A 112 0.82 24.19 -19.15
C GLY A 112 0.74 22.90 -18.38
N ALA A 113 1.77 22.60 -17.58
CA ALA A 113 1.75 21.52 -16.62
C ALA A 113 0.72 21.81 -15.51
N ASN A 114 -0.01 20.78 -15.08
CA ASN A 114 -0.98 20.90 -13.99
C ASN A 114 -0.30 20.63 -12.65
N ALA A 115 -0.84 21.23 -11.58
CA ALA A 115 -0.42 20.89 -10.24
C ALA A 115 -0.78 19.40 -9.92
N ILE A 116 0.18 18.62 -9.48
CA ILE A 116 -0.02 17.24 -9.04
C ILE A 116 -0.15 17.25 -7.52
N ASN A 117 -1.26 16.75 -6.98
CA ASN A 117 -1.51 16.67 -5.53
C ASN A 117 -1.30 18.01 -4.80
N ALA A 118 -1.77 19.12 -5.39
CA ALA A 118 -1.63 20.47 -4.85
C ALA A 118 -0.18 21.00 -4.71
N HIS A 119 0.81 20.32 -5.29
CA HIS A 119 2.16 20.83 -5.36
C HIS A 119 2.29 21.90 -6.46
N PRO A 120 2.96 23.03 -6.18
CA PRO A 120 3.12 24.08 -7.16
C PRO A 120 3.98 23.62 -8.35
N VAL A 121 3.58 24.06 -9.53
CA VAL A 121 4.33 23.84 -10.77
C VAL A 121 5.46 24.87 -10.85
N GLY A 122 6.66 24.42 -11.21
CA GLY A 122 7.75 25.35 -11.57
C GLY A 122 7.43 25.97 -12.93
N ALA A 123 7.36 27.29 -13.00
CA ALA A 123 7.11 28.00 -14.23
C ALA A 123 8.21 29.04 -14.51
N LEU A 124 8.61 29.14 -15.77
CA LEU A 124 9.59 30.10 -16.26
C LEU A 124 8.95 30.91 -17.39
N GLY A 125 8.56 32.14 -17.06
CA GLY A 125 7.97 33.07 -17.99
C GLY A 125 9.02 33.94 -18.67
N MET A 126 8.90 34.18 -19.98
CA MET A 126 9.74 35.09 -20.73
C MET A 126 8.95 35.82 -21.82
N THR A 127 9.33 37.08 -22.08
CA THR A 127 8.83 37.83 -23.22
C THR A 127 9.73 37.58 -24.41
N LEU A 128 9.18 36.92 -25.44
CA LEU A 128 9.94 36.57 -26.66
C LEU A 128 10.08 37.73 -27.63
N ALA A 129 9.04 38.57 -27.77
CA ALA A 129 9.02 39.68 -28.71
C ALA A 129 8.10 40.77 -28.21
N ARG A 130 8.48 42.04 -28.49
CA ARG A 130 7.69 43.22 -28.22
C ARG A 130 7.62 44.07 -29.50
N ALA A 131 6.43 44.30 -30.01
CA ALA A 131 6.16 45.24 -31.07
C ALA A 131 5.31 46.39 -30.50
N ALA A 132 5.17 47.51 -31.19
CA ALA A 132 4.57 48.75 -30.66
C ALA A 132 3.33 48.55 -29.76
N ASP A 133 2.42 47.63 -30.14
CA ASP A 133 1.16 47.39 -29.46
C ASP A 133 0.98 45.91 -29.02
N TYR A 134 1.96 45.07 -29.20
CA TYR A 134 1.85 43.63 -28.95
C TYR A 134 3.07 43.07 -28.21
N VAL A 135 2.81 42.20 -27.25
CA VAL A 135 3.83 41.44 -26.50
C VAL A 135 3.55 39.96 -26.65
N LEU A 136 4.54 39.21 -27.08
CA LEU A 136 4.49 37.77 -27.13
C LEU A 136 5.15 37.19 -25.86
N ASN A 137 4.36 36.56 -25.04
CA ASN A 137 4.79 35.90 -23.80
C ASN A 137 4.83 34.40 -23.99
N LEU A 138 5.87 33.75 -23.42
CA LEU A 138 6.05 32.32 -23.35
C LEU A 138 6.26 31.94 -21.88
N GLU A 139 5.51 30.96 -21.43
CA GLU A 139 5.70 30.34 -20.13
C GLU A 139 6.01 28.84 -20.34
N LEU A 140 7.12 28.41 -19.81
CA LEU A 140 7.50 27.00 -19.71
C LEU A 140 7.19 26.53 -18.30
N SER A 141 6.37 25.49 -18.19
CA SER A 141 6.01 24.89 -16.90
C SER A 141 6.47 23.44 -16.83
N ALA A 142 7.04 23.06 -15.70
CA ALA A 142 7.50 21.71 -15.45
C ALA A 142 7.27 21.31 -14.00
N LEU A 143 6.84 20.06 -13.81
CA LEU A 143 6.69 19.44 -12.50
C LEU A 143 7.20 18.00 -12.57
N GLU A 144 8.00 17.64 -11.59
CA GLU A 144 8.42 16.26 -11.34
C GLU A 144 8.10 15.90 -9.89
N ASN A 145 7.47 14.76 -9.68
CA ASN A 145 7.11 14.26 -8.36
C ASN A 145 7.52 12.78 -8.27
N GLU A 146 8.37 12.47 -7.31
CA GLU A 146 8.75 11.12 -6.97
C GLU A 146 8.36 10.82 -5.53
N ASN A 147 7.57 9.78 -5.34
CA ASN A 147 7.12 9.34 -4.02
C ASN A 147 7.44 7.86 -3.84
N ARG A 148 8.25 7.54 -2.84
CA ARG A 148 8.61 6.18 -2.44
C ARG A 148 8.12 5.94 -1.03
N GLY A 149 7.38 4.85 -0.85
CA GLY A 149 6.88 4.41 0.44
C GLY A 149 7.17 2.93 0.66
N GLU A 150 7.50 2.58 1.88
CA GLU A 150 7.64 1.19 2.31
C GLU A 150 6.85 0.97 3.59
N VAL A 151 6.09 -0.10 3.62
CA VAL A 151 5.36 -0.51 4.82
C VAL A 151 5.74 -1.93 5.17
N LEU A 152 6.30 -2.11 6.36
CA LEU A 152 6.69 -3.38 6.91
C LEU A 152 5.76 -3.75 8.08
N ALA A 153 5.17 -4.94 8.02
CA ALA A 153 4.34 -5.50 9.09
C ALA A 153 4.85 -6.88 9.50
N ASN A 154 5.09 -7.08 10.80
CA ASN A 154 5.68 -8.29 11.35
C ASN A 154 4.78 -8.89 12.45
N PRO A 155 3.67 -9.58 12.11
CA PRO A 155 2.89 -10.33 13.10
C PRO A 155 3.67 -11.57 13.57
N ARG A 156 3.57 -11.86 14.87
CA ARG A 156 4.18 -13.02 15.50
C ARG A 156 3.18 -13.70 16.40
N VAL A 157 3.14 -15.01 16.36
CA VAL A 157 2.30 -15.83 17.22
C VAL A 157 3.04 -17.09 17.64
N MET A 158 2.79 -17.54 18.86
CA MET A 158 3.33 -18.78 19.37
C MET A 158 2.17 -19.74 19.68
N THR A 159 2.33 -20.99 19.28
CA THR A 159 1.33 -22.03 19.53
C THR A 159 1.98 -23.40 19.72
N SER A 160 1.20 -24.35 20.23
CA SER A 160 1.60 -25.75 20.33
C SER A 160 1.50 -26.46 18.97
N ASP A 161 2.18 -27.57 18.84
CA ASP A 161 2.08 -28.46 17.68
C ASP A 161 0.62 -28.83 17.38
N ARG A 162 0.17 -28.63 16.13
CA ARG A 162 -1.19 -28.89 15.62
C ARG A 162 -2.31 -28.05 16.25
N GLU A 163 -1.99 -26.95 16.93
CA GLU A 163 -3.00 -26.06 17.50
C GLU A 163 -3.10 -24.79 16.69
N LEU A 164 -4.35 -24.38 16.38
CA LEU A 164 -4.62 -23.14 15.65
C LEU A 164 -4.30 -21.93 16.52
N ALA A 165 -3.53 -21.02 15.99
CA ALA A 165 -3.31 -19.71 16.60
C ALA A 165 -3.59 -18.58 15.61
N PHE A 166 -4.06 -17.46 16.15
CA PHE A 166 -4.27 -16.26 15.34
C PHE A 166 -3.90 -14.99 16.10
N ILE A 167 -3.48 -13.99 15.36
CA ILE A 167 -3.31 -12.62 15.84
C ILE A 167 -3.97 -11.68 14.85
N LYS A 168 -4.73 -10.68 15.38
CA LYS A 168 -5.41 -9.67 14.59
C LYS A 168 -5.12 -8.29 15.15
N GLN A 169 -4.85 -7.31 14.27
CA GLN A 169 -4.66 -5.91 14.63
C GLN A 169 -5.20 -5.02 13.54
N GLY A 170 -6.01 -4.03 13.87
CA GLY A 170 -6.56 -3.11 12.88
C GLY A 170 -7.74 -2.31 13.40
N VAL A 171 -8.57 -1.84 12.48
CA VAL A 171 -9.77 -1.03 12.74
C VAL A 171 -10.99 -1.65 12.09
N GLN A 172 -12.15 -1.36 12.64
CA GLN A 172 -13.43 -1.70 12.04
C GLN A 172 -14.04 -0.45 11.38
N ILE A 173 -14.51 -0.61 10.16
CA ILE A 173 -15.09 0.46 9.37
C ILE A 173 -16.60 0.23 9.27
N PRO A 174 -17.43 1.21 9.69
CA PRO A 174 -18.88 1.11 9.54
C PRO A 174 -19.27 1.40 8.09
N PHE A 175 -19.94 0.45 7.45
CA PHE A 175 -20.65 0.65 6.19
C PHE A 175 -22.13 0.80 6.45
N THR A 176 -22.67 1.96 6.10
CA THR A 176 -24.08 2.26 6.30
C THR A 176 -24.82 2.12 4.97
N THR A 177 -25.78 1.20 4.93
CA THR A 177 -26.69 1.03 3.81
C THR A 177 -28.04 1.62 4.19
N VAL A 178 -28.53 2.55 3.38
CA VAL A 178 -29.86 3.15 3.55
C VAL A 178 -30.82 2.47 2.59
N SER A 179 -31.87 1.83 3.11
CA SER A 179 -32.96 1.26 2.33
C SER A 179 -34.30 1.90 2.72
N GLN A 180 -35.37 1.60 1.98
CA GLN A 180 -36.71 2.12 2.30
C GLN A 180 -37.21 1.66 3.65
N ASP A 181 -36.68 0.57 4.20
CA ASP A 181 -37.08 0.00 5.50
C ASP A 181 -36.19 0.45 6.67
N GLY A 182 -35.20 1.33 6.42
CA GLY A 182 -34.30 1.86 7.44
C GLY A 182 -32.83 1.88 7.08
N THR A 183 -32.05 2.33 8.04
CA THR A 183 -30.59 2.39 7.92
C THR A 183 -29.97 1.18 8.61
N GLN A 184 -29.21 0.39 7.88
CA GLN A 184 -28.41 -0.74 8.40
C GLN A 184 -26.94 -0.39 8.38
N THR A 185 -26.27 -0.55 9.52
CA THR A 185 -24.81 -0.38 9.62
C THR A 185 -24.15 -1.74 9.78
N GLN A 186 -23.25 -2.09 8.86
CA GLN A 186 -22.41 -3.27 8.90
C GLN A 186 -20.98 -2.85 9.24
N LEU A 187 -20.36 -3.50 10.22
CA LEU A 187 -18.95 -3.32 10.54
C LEU A 187 -18.12 -4.28 9.69
N ILE A 188 -17.12 -3.75 8.99
CA ILE A 188 -16.17 -4.53 8.20
C ILE A 188 -14.78 -4.33 8.78
N ASP A 189 -14.07 -5.43 9.00
CA ASP A 189 -12.73 -5.43 9.54
C ASP A 189 -11.70 -5.00 8.47
N ALA A 190 -10.88 -4.01 8.79
CA ALA A 190 -9.66 -3.67 8.06
C ALA A 190 -8.47 -3.98 8.97
N VAL A 191 -7.95 -5.21 8.86
CA VAL A 191 -7.01 -5.77 9.84
C VAL A 191 -5.80 -6.43 9.18
N LEU A 192 -4.68 -6.41 9.91
CA LEU A 192 -3.59 -7.36 9.74
C LEU A 192 -3.96 -8.61 10.55
N GLU A 193 -4.04 -9.75 9.89
CA GLU A 193 -4.39 -11.02 10.50
C GLU A 193 -3.38 -12.10 10.07
N LEU A 194 -2.91 -12.87 11.02
CA LEU A 194 -2.14 -14.08 10.81
C LEU A 194 -2.87 -15.23 11.51
N ASN A 195 -3.36 -16.20 10.74
CA ASN A 195 -3.87 -17.47 11.24
C ASN A 195 -2.88 -18.55 10.83
N VAL A 196 -2.52 -19.43 11.74
CA VAL A 196 -1.57 -20.49 11.46
C VAL A 196 -1.86 -21.75 12.28
N THR A 197 -1.75 -22.90 11.61
CA THR A 197 -1.74 -24.22 12.25
C THR A 197 -0.43 -24.91 11.90
N PRO A 198 0.55 -24.93 12.81
CA PRO A 198 1.83 -25.60 12.56
C PRO A 198 1.74 -27.10 12.85
N GLN A 199 2.53 -27.90 12.13
CA GLN A 199 2.76 -29.29 12.40
C GLN A 199 4.26 -29.59 12.34
N ILE A 200 4.84 -30.06 13.46
CA ILE A 200 6.26 -30.41 13.52
C ILE A 200 6.46 -31.82 12.98
N THR A 201 7.32 -31.95 11.97
CA THR A 201 7.70 -33.28 11.44
C THR A 201 8.74 -33.95 12.28
N PRO A 202 8.90 -35.32 12.19
CA PRO A 202 9.96 -36.03 12.88
C PRO A 202 11.36 -35.53 12.52
N ASP A 203 11.56 -35.03 11.32
CA ASP A 203 12.84 -34.49 10.81
C ASP A 203 13.18 -33.11 11.40
N GLY A 204 12.25 -32.48 12.14
CA GLY A 204 12.43 -31.14 12.71
C GLY A 204 12.03 -29.99 11.81
N ASP A 205 11.40 -30.26 10.68
CA ASP A 205 10.78 -29.24 9.85
C ASP A 205 9.38 -28.90 10.39
N VAL A 206 8.86 -27.76 9.98
CA VAL A 206 7.52 -27.30 10.35
C VAL A 206 6.68 -27.18 9.09
N ILE A 207 5.58 -27.94 9.03
CA ILE A 207 4.52 -27.75 8.03
C ILE A 207 3.54 -26.77 8.63
N MET A 208 3.22 -25.72 7.89
CA MET A 208 2.32 -24.67 8.36
C MET A 208 1.19 -24.48 7.36
N ASP A 209 -0.03 -24.52 7.86
CA ASP A 209 -1.21 -24.03 7.16
C ASP A 209 -1.41 -22.57 7.57
N LEU A 210 -1.32 -21.66 6.61
CA LEU A 210 -1.17 -20.22 6.84
C LEU A 210 -2.24 -19.44 6.08
N LEU A 211 -2.90 -18.54 6.81
CA LEU A 211 -3.72 -17.50 6.25
C LEU A 211 -3.22 -16.15 6.74
N ILE A 212 -2.72 -15.32 5.84
CA ILE A 212 -2.22 -13.98 6.14
C ILE A 212 -3.07 -12.98 5.39
N LYS A 213 -3.71 -12.06 6.13
CA LYS A 213 -4.51 -10.96 5.58
C LYS A 213 -3.91 -9.64 6.02
N ARG A 214 -3.84 -8.70 5.09
CA ARG A 214 -3.49 -7.32 5.36
C ARG A 214 -4.47 -6.41 4.65
N ASP A 215 -5.51 -6.07 5.35
CA ASP A 215 -6.54 -5.16 4.90
C ASP A 215 -6.23 -3.74 5.41
N ALA A 216 -6.40 -2.75 4.57
CA ALA A 216 -6.16 -1.36 4.92
C ALA A 216 -7.31 -0.47 4.41
N ALA A 217 -7.76 0.47 5.24
CA ALA A 217 -8.69 1.50 4.82
C ALA A 217 -8.03 2.42 3.79
N ASN A 218 -8.73 2.73 2.71
CA ASN A 218 -8.27 3.73 1.74
C ASN A 218 -9.00 5.07 1.92
N ALA A 219 -8.43 6.14 1.35
CA ALA A 219 -8.99 7.49 1.46
C ALA A 219 -10.38 7.65 0.79
N ALA A 220 -10.75 6.74 -0.11
CA ALA A 220 -12.06 6.73 -0.78
C ALA A 220 -13.15 6.05 0.07
N GLY A 221 -12.84 5.58 1.29
CA GLY A 221 -13.77 4.87 2.17
C GLY A 221 -13.93 3.39 1.85
N GLY A 222 -13.09 2.82 0.99
CA GLY A 222 -13.03 1.39 0.70
C GLY A 222 -11.98 0.66 1.54
N ILE A 223 -11.82 -0.64 1.29
CA ILE A 223 -10.83 -1.49 1.93
C ILE A 223 -9.97 -2.14 0.84
N ASP A 224 -8.68 -1.88 0.89
CA ASP A 224 -7.68 -2.57 0.07
C ASP A 224 -7.34 -3.89 0.72
N LYS A 225 -7.68 -5.00 0.06
CA LYS A 225 -7.48 -6.35 0.56
C LYS A 225 -6.24 -6.99 -0.03
N ARG A 226 -5.45 -7.62 0.82
CA ARG A 226 -4.30 -8.46 0.46
C ARG A 226 -4.34 -9.71 1.31
N GLU A 227 -4.48 -10.85 0.65
CA GLU A 227 -4.68 -12.13 1.32
C GLU A 227 -3.85 -13.22 0.62
N ILE A 228 -3.22 -14.06 1.41
CA ILE A 228 -2.57 -15.28 0.96
C ILE A 228 -2.98 -16.43 1.87
N GLU A 229 -3.39 -17.55 1.25
CA GLU A 229 -3.69 -18.80 1.92
C GLU A 229 -2.82 -19.89 1.28
N THR A 230 -2.04 -20.57 2.08
CA THR A 230 -1.10 -21.57 1.56
C THR A 230 -0.63 -22.54 2.64
N MET A 231 -0.23 -23.72 2.21
CA MET A 231 0.43 -24.72 3.05
C MET A 231 1.88 -24.90 2.61
N VAL A 232 2.81 -24.74 3.55
CA VAL A 232 4.25 -24.80 3.26
C VAL A 232 5.00 -25.60 4.30
N ARG A 233 6.10 -26.23 3.87
CA ARG A 233 7.06 -26.91 4.74
C ARG A 233 8.34 -26.09 4.80
N VAL A 234 8.79 -25.75 6.00
CA VAL A 234 9.96 -24.88 6.25
C VAL A 234 10.83 -25.51 7.35
N ARG A 235 12.14 -25.38 7.22
CA ARG A 235 13.06 -25.81 8.28
C ARG A 235 12.99 -24.89 9.49
N ASP A 236 13.28 -25.45 10.67
CA ASP A 236 13.37 -24.66 11.90
C ASP A 236 14.35 -23.48 11.75
N GLY A 237 13.86 -22.26 11.95
CA GLY A 237 14.62 -21.02 11.86
C GLY A 237 14.92 -20.49 10.45
N GLU A 238 14.50 -21.18 9.39
CA GLU A 238 14.67 -20.73 8.00
C GLU A 238 13.54 -19.77 7.59
N THR A 239 13.90 -18.75 6.84
CA THR A 239 12.92 -17.80 6.27
C THR A 239 12.69 -18.14 4.81
N ILE A 240 11.42 -18.32 4.44
CA ILE A 240 11.03 -18.52 3.04
C ILE A 240 10.11 -17.41 2.55
N VAL A 241 10.10 -17.18 1.24
CA VAL A 241 9.13 -16.33 0.56
C VAL A 241 7.90 -17.18 0.26
N LEU A 242 6.74 -16.81 0.80
CA LEU A 242 5.47 -17.48 0.49
C LEU A 242 4.96 -17.08 -0.88
N GLY A 243 5.17 -15.84 -1.25
CA GLY A 243 4.72 -15.28 -2.50
C GLY A 243 4.80 -13.76 -2.53
N GLY A 244 4.38 -13.19 -3.64
CA GLY A 244 4.35 -11.75 -3.82
C GLY A 244 3.56 -11.37 -5.05
N VAL A 245 3.21 -10.09 -5.14
CA VAL A 245 2.54 -9.48 -6.28
C VAL A 245 3.33 -8.25 -6.68
N TYR A 246 3.67 -8.17 -7.95
CA TYR A 246 4.23 -6.97 -8.56
C TYR A 246 3.19 -6.39 -9.51
N GLU A 247 2.88 -5.11 -9.31
CA GLU A 247 1.95 -4.36 -10.15
C GLU A 247 2.69 -3.13 -10.67
N GLY A 248 2.68 -2.96 -11.99
CA GLY A 248 3.28 -1.81 -12.66
C GLY A 248 2.26 -1.20 -13.60
N GLU A 249 2.04 0.10 -13.44
CA GLU A 249 1.21 0.93 -14.31
C GLU A 249 2.07 2.04 -14.87
N SER A 250 2.11 2.18 -16.20
CA SER A 250 2.82 3.27 -16.87
C SER A 250 1.86 3.91 -17.85
N ALA A 251 1.67 5.21 -17.71
CA ALA A 251 0.86 6.02 -18.59
C ALA A 251 1.69 7.15 -19.15
N GLN A 252 1.65 7.33 -20.47
CA GLN A 252 2.27 8.44 -21.16
C GLN A 252 1.22 9.10 -22.03
N GLU A 253 0.98 10.38 -21.78
CA GLU A 253 0.02 11.18 -22.51
C GLU A 253 0.73 12.35 -23.18
N GLU A 254 0.46 12.56 -24.46
CA GLU A 254 0.93 13.69 -25.25
C GLU A 254 -0.27 14.50 -25.74
N TYR A 255 -0.38 15.72 -25.28
CA TYR A 255 -1.33 16.69 -25.81
C TYR A 255 -0.59 17.64 -26.74
N LYS A 256 -1.05 17.78 -27.96
CA LYS A 256 -0.41 18.65 -28.94
C LYS A 256 -1.42 19.40 -29.80
N ILE A 257 -1.03 20.56 -30.30
CA ILE A 257 -1.78 21.24 -31.32
C ILE A 257 -1.50 20.53 -32.65
N PRO A 258 -2.55 20.06 -33.36
CA PRO A 258 -2.37 19.41 -34.64
C PRO A 258 -1.58 20.31 -35.60
N PHE A 259 -0.73 19.71 -36.43
CA PHE A 259 0.14 20.38 -37.40
C PHE A 259 1.33 21.11 -36.75
N PHE A 260 1.14 21.98 -35.77
CA PHE A 260 2.22 22.75 -35.12
C PHE A 260 3.05 21.88 -34.17
N GLY A 261 2.43 20.93 -33.48
CA GLY A 261 3.14 19.99 -32.60
C GLY A 261 4.07 19.01 -33.34
N ASP A 262 3.88 18.83 -34.65
CA ASP A 262 4.68 17.91 -35.45
C ASP A 262 5.85 18.57 -36.18
N LEU A 263 6.04 19.90 -36.01
CA LEU A 263 7.15 20.62 -36.59
C LEU A 263 8.50 20.20 -35.99
N PRO A 264 9.52 20.04 -36.82
CA PRO A 264 10.87 19.75 -36.31
C PRO A 264 11.38 20.97 -35.52
N TYR A 265 12.09 20.72 -34.41
CA TYR A 265 12.70 21.67 -33.47
C TYR A 265 11.69 22.50 -32.65
N VAL A 266 10.71 23.15 -33.28
CA VAL A 266 9.75 24.05 -32.60
C VAL A 266 8.51 23.32 -32.10
N GLY A 267 8.22 22.12 -32.57
CA GLY A 267 7.02 21.36 -32.18
C GLY A 267 6.90 21.09 -30.68
N ARG A 268 8.01 21.06 -29.92
CA ARG A 268 8.02 20.94 -28.46
C ARG A 268 7.30 22.10 -27.75
N LEU A 269 7.25 23.29 -28.35
CA LEU A 269 6.54 24.45 -27.82
C LEU A 269 5.01 24.35 -27.99
N PHE A 270 4.52 23.33 -28.69
CA PHE A 270 3.10 23.11 -28.96
C PHE A 270 2.64 21.74 -28.41
N LYS A 271 3.37 21.23 -27.43
CA LYS A 271 3.10 19.93 -26.80
C LYS A 271 3.13 20.04 -25.28
N LYS A 272 2.25 19.24 -24.65
CA LYS A 272 2.31 18.90 -23.23
C LYS A 272 2.55 17.41 -23.13
N ASN A 273 3.53 17.02 -22.35
CA ASN A 273 3.83 15.63 -22.04
C ASN A 273 3.56 15.37 -20.57
N THR A 274 2.78 14.33 -20.31
CA THR A 274 2.51 13.81 -18.97
C THR A 274 2.98 12.37 -18.92
N GLN A 275 3.85 12.05 -18.00
CA GLN A 275 4.30 10.69 -17.74
C GLN A 275 3.96 10.33 -16.28
N SER A 276 3.35 9.17 -16.09
CA SER A 276 3.02 8.64 -14.78
C SER A 276 3.41 7.17 -14.71
N ASP A 277 4.34 6.84 -13.84
CA ASP A 277 4.77 5.48 -13.57
C ASP A 277 4.44 5.14 -12.11
N ARG A 278 3.64 4.11 -11.91
CA ARG A 278 3.29 3.60 -10.58
C ARG A 278 3.73 2.16 -10.48
N LYS A 279 4.52 1.85 -9.47
CA LYS A 279 5.00 0.49 -9.19
C LYS A 279 4.66 0.14 -7.75
N ARG A 280 4.04 -1.01 -7.58
CA ARG A 280 3.69 -1.55 -6.26
C ARG A 280 4.17 -2.99 -6.16
N GLU A 281 4.85 -3.30 -5.08
CA GLU A 281 5.36 -4.62 -4.81
C GLU A 281 4.88 -5.09 -3.43
N LEU A 282 4.40 -6.31 -3.36
CA LEU A 282 4.04 -7.00 -2.13
C LEU A 282 4.87 -8.27 -2.03
N LEU A 283 5.57 -8.45 -0.92
CA LEU A 283 6.31 -9.68 -0.61
C LEU A 283 5.90 -10.18 0.78
N ILE A 284 5.70 -11.49 0.88
CA ILE A 284 5.30 -12.15 2.13
C ILE A 284 6.29 -13.24 2.45
N PHE A 285 6.88 -13.15 3.64
CA PHE A 285 7.86 -14.09 4.19
C PHE A 285 7.31 -14.77 5.43
N VAL A 286 7.77 -15.98 5.72
CA VAL A 286 7.48 -16.66 6.97
C VAL A 286 8.73 -17.34 7.52
N THR A 287 8.83 -17.34 8.85
CA THR A 287 9.94 -17.96 9.60
C THR A 287 9.34 -18.71 10.80
N PRO A 288 9.31 -20.03 10.80
CA PRO A 288 8.98 -20.82 11.99
C PRO A 288 10.22 -20.96 12.88
N LYS A 289 10.01 -21.02 14.20
CA LYS A 289 11.04 -21.31 15.17
C LYS A 289 10.51 -22.22 16.26
N ILE A 290 11.04 -23.44 16.35
CA ILE A 290 10.70 -24.40 17.39
C ILE A 290 11.32 -23.94 18.70
N ILE A 291 10.48 -23.78 19.73
CA ILE A 291 10.94 -23.46 21.06
C ILE A 291 11.39 -24.76 21.73
N LYS A 292 12.69 -24.87 22.00
CA LYS A 292 13.24 -26.00 22.79
C LYS A 292 13.09 -25.61 24.23
N ASP A 293 12.33 -26.41 25.00
CA ASP A 293 12.31 -26.29 26.46
C ASP A 293 13.73 -26.50 26.98
N SER A 294 14.37 -25.44 27.43
CA SER A 294 15.68 -25.51 28.09
C SER A 294 15.60 -26.01 29.52
N LEU A 295 14.43 -26.39 29.98
CA LEU A 295 14.19 -26.96 31.32
C LEU A 295 14.28 -28.50 31.32
N SER A 296 15.42 -29.06 30.91
CA SER A 296 15.80 -30.35 31.44
C SER A 296 16.24 -30.13 32.89
N VAL A 297 15.27 -30.11 33.81
CA VAL A 297 15.58 -30.24 35.23
C VAL A 297 16.24 -31.62 35.41
N ARG A 298 17.49 -31.59 35.83
CA ARG A 298 18.26 -32.77 36.28
C ARG A 298 17.59 -33.43 37.47
#